data_fdbb5e36c928cf9c9f71c3b84c3a394c
#
_entry.id   fdbb5e36c928cf9c9f71c3b84c3a394c
#
_cell.length_a   1.000
_cell.length_b   1.000
_cell.length_c   1.000
_cell.angle_alpha   90.00
_cell.angle_beta   90.00
_cell.angle_gamma   90.00
#
_symmetry.space_group_name_H-M   'P 1'
#
loop_
_entity.id
_entity.type
_entity.pdbx_description
1 polymer ?
#
loop_
_entity_poly.entity_id
_entity_poly.type
_entity_poly.pdbx_seq_one_letter_code
_entity_poly.pdbx_strand_id
1 'polypeptide(L)'
;MQERDDSQKSPYSEEPTGSQEQAHSEKQAGEVEFIPSLDPCLPSASYSFSLVSVLLRLPHCPPYSFITVHCSATPPEQDVHVADIRRWHKKRGWRDVGYHFVISRNGDVELGRPLSQTGAHVKGHNKGNIGVCMVGGCNSELQPEDNFTLAQRKALFGLVAALQEQFLISDENVKGHKDWGVNKACPVVRLRAD
;
A
#
# COMPACT_ATOMS: atom_id res chain seq x y z
N MET A 1 25.26 -32.42 -11.16
CA MET A 1 24.82 -32.21 -9.77
C MET A 1 24.94 -30.72 -9.60
N GLN A 2 23.82 -30.02 -9.81
CA GLN A 2 23.78 -28.54 -9.85
C GLN A 2 22.89 -28.09 -8.70
N GLU A 3 23.53 -27.49 -7.71
CA GLU A 3 22.86 -26.90 -6.55
C GLU A 3 22.05 -25.70 -6.99
N ARG A 4 20.78 -25.65 -6.60
CA ARG A 4 19.88 -24.51 -6.81
C ARG A 4 20.06 -23.55 -5.65
N ASP A 5 20.47 -22.33 -5.99
CA ASP A 5 20.58 -21.19 -5.08
C ASP A 5 19.17 -20.74 -4.63
N ASP A 6 18.85 -20.97 -3.37
CA ASP A 6 17.57 -20.69 -2.70
C ASP A 6 17.62 -19.39 -1.87
N SER A 7 18.43 -18.42 -2.29
CA SER A 7 18.70 -17.19 -1.53
C SER A 7 17.80 -15.99 -1.85
N GLN A 8 16.47 -16.14 -1.85
CA GLN A 8 15.54 -14.99 -1.85
C GLN A 8 14.33 -15.22 -0.94
N LYS A 9 14.58 -15.49 0.34
CA LYS A 9 13.53 -15.37 1.37
C LYS A 9 13.62 -14.02 2.05
N SER A 10 12.65 -13.16 1.78
CA SER A 10 12.42 -11.93 2.57
C SER A 10 12.28 -12.30 4.06
N PRO A 11 12.96 -11.60 5.00
CA PRO A 11 12.93 -11.91 6.43
C PRO A 11 11.54 -11.74 7.10
N TYR A 12 10.54 -11.37 6.35
CA TYR A 12 9.17 -11.13 6.84
C TYR A 12 8.14 -12.17 6.38
N SER A 13 8.57 -13.39 6.01
CA SER A 13 7.69 -14.47 5.58
C SER A 13 7.18 -15.28 6.78
N GLU A 14 6.07 -14.89 7.38
CA GLU A 14 5.22 -15.79 8.17
C GLU A 14 3.89 -16.00 7.46
N GLU A 15 3.49 -17.25 7.33
CA GLU A 15 2.31 -17.69 6.61
C GLU A 15 1.01 -17.36 7.33
N PRO A 16 -0.04 -16.93 6.63
CA PRO A 16 -1.40 -16.97 7.16
C PRO A 16 -2.03 -18.33 6.83
N THR A 17 -2.36 -19.10 7.87
CA THR A 17 -3.26 -20.24 7.77
C THR A 17 -4.62 -19.79 7.28
N GLY A 18 -5.13 -20.49 6.25
CA GLY A 18 -6.35 -20.13 5.54
C GLY A 18 -7.60 -20.21 6.40
N SER A 19 -8.51 -19.32 6.12
CA SER A 19 -9.94 -19.51 6.36
C SER A 19 -10.64 -19.39 5.01
N GLN A 20 -11.28 -20.48 4.61
CA GLN A 20 -12.14 -20.58 3.45
C GLN A 20 -13.40 -19.74 3.69
N GLU A 21 -13.67 -18.79 2.81
CA GLU A 21 -14.98 -18.21 2.67
C GLU A 21 -15.47 -18.41 1.24
N GLN A 22 -16.68 -18.96 1.15
CA GLN A 22 -17.35 -19.50 -0.02
C GLN A 22 -17.73 -18.41 -1.02
N ALA A 23 -17.72 -18.81 -2.29
CA ALA A 23 -18.15 -18.05 -3.44
C ALA A 23 -19.68 -17.82 -3.44
N HIS A 24 -20.11 -16.59 -3.75
CA HIS A 24 -21.43 -16.34 -4.32
C HIS A 24 -21.37 -15.35 -5.47
N SER A 25 -21.79 -15.87 -6.59
CA SER A 25 -22.42 -15.36 -7.82
C SER A 25 -22.10 -13.96 -8.35
N GLU A 26 -21.68 -14.02 -9.60
CA GLU A 26 -21.61 -12.94 -10.59
C GLU A 26 -22.93 -12.20 -10.77
N LYS A 27 -22.86 -10.87 -10.88
CA LYS A 27 -23.81 -10.06 -11.68
C LYS A 27 -23.08 -8.88 -12.33
N GLN A 28 -23.10 -8.93 -13.63
CA GLN A 28 -23.00 -7.93 -14.68
C GLN A 28 -22.37 -6.57 -14.38
N ALA A 29 -21.27 -6.31 -15.08
CA ALA A 29 -20.61 -5.04 -15.27
C ALA A 29 -21.50 -4.09 -16.09
N GLY A 30 -21.80 -2.92 -15.52
CA GLY A 30 -22.24 -1.76 -16.29
C GLY A 30 -21.01 -1.05 -16.87
N GLU A 31 -21.04 -0.78 -18.16
CA GLU A 31 -20.05 0.04 -18.85
C GLU A 31 -19.99 1.43 -18.21
N VAL A 32 -18.79 1.83 -17.79
CA VAL A 32 -18.51 3.18 -17.34
C VAL A 32 -17.96 3.93 -18.55
N GLU A 33 -18.74 4.88 -19.06
CA GLU A 33 -18.31 5.78 -20.13
C GLU A 33 -17.00 6.51 -19.76
N PHE A 34 -16.03 6.39 -20.64
CA PHE A 34 -14.75 7.09 -20.60
C PHE A 34 -15.01 8.58 -20.92
N ILE A 35 -14.79 9.46 -19.96
CA ILE A 35 -14.81 10.92 -20.17
C ILE A 35 -13.40 11.36 -20.58
N PRO A 36 -13.16 11.73 -21.85
CA PRO A 36 -11.92 12.35 -22.25
C PRO A 36 -12.07 13.86 -22.15
N SER A 37 -11.31 14.51 -21.31
CA SER A 37 -10.59 15.75 -21.60
C SER A 37 -9.99 16.31 -20.30
N LEU A 38 -8.71 16.10 -20.16
CA LEU A 38 -7.88 16.89 -19.25
C LEU A 38 -6.98 17.77 -20.10
N ASP A 39 -7.03 19.05 -19.83
CA ASP A 39 -6.28 20.12 -20.47
C ASP A 39 -4.76 19.83 -20.42
N PRO A 40 -4.00 19.93 -21.52
CA PRO A 40 -2.59 19.55 -21.56
C PRO A 40 -1.63 20.58 -20.94
N CYS A 41 -2.11 21.54 -20.17
CA CYS A 41 -1.32 22.71 -19.75
C CYS A 41 -1.02 22.80 -18.23
N LEU A 42 -1.14 21.72 -17.46
CA LEU A 42 -0.77 21.73 -16.04
C LEU A 42 0.55 21.00 -15.78
N PRO A 43 1.46 21.54 -14.94
CA PRO A 43 2.76 20.94 -14.69
C PRO A 43 2.63 19.59 -13.94
N SER A 44 3.49 18.64 -14.29
CA SER A 44 3.44 17.23 -13.88
C SER A 44 3.38 16.95 -12.35
N ALA A 45 3.74 17.93 -11.52
CA ALA A 45 3.67 17.81 -10.05
C ALA A 45 2.25 17.87 -9.49
N SER A 46 1.25 18.38 -10.24
CA SER A 46 -0.13 18.51 -9.80
C SER A 46 -1.03 17.31 -10.13
N TYR A 47 -0.57 16.43 -11.03
CA TYR A 47 -1.35 15.26 -11.45
C TYR A 47 -1.50 14.18 -10.38
N SER A 48 -0.48 13.92 -9.56
CA SER A 48 -0.58 12.89 -8.53
C SER A 48 -1.56 13.27 -7.40
N PHE A 49 -1.64 14.56 -7.04
CA PHE A 49 -2.59 15.04 -6.04
C PHE A 49 -4.03 15.05 -6.54
N SER A 50 -4.25 15.41 -7.82
CA SER A 50 -5.58 15.44 -8.44
C SER A 50 -6.19 14.05 -8.56
N LEU A 51 -5.40 13.03 -8.93
CA LEU A 51 -5.86 11.66 -9.06
C LEU A 51 -6.28 11.07 -7.70
N VAL A 52 -5.51 11.31 -6.64
CA VAL A 52 -5.87 10.88 -5.28
C VAL A 52 -7.17 11.53 -4.84
N SER A 53 -7.34 12.83 -5.06
CA SER A 53 -8.57 13.58 -4.70
C SER A 53 -9.81 13.09 -5.46
N VAL A 54 -9.68 12.71 -6.73
CA VAL A 54 -10.79 12.14 -7.52
C VAL A 54 -11.15 10.75 -7.03
N LEU A 55 -10.16 9.90 -6.73
CA LEU A 55 -10.37 8.54 -6.27
C LEU A 55 -10.98 8.45 -4.86
N LEU A 56 -10.72 9.45 -4.02
CA LEU A 56 -11.27 9.54 -2.67
C LEU A 56 -12.75 9.96 -2.64
N ARG A 57 -13.29 10.51 -3.73
CA ARG A 57 -14.70 10.94 -3.83
C ARG A 57 -15.68 9.83 -4.26
N LEU A 58 -15.27 8.58 -4.29
CA LEU A 58 -16.14 7.48 -4.71
C LEU A 58 -17.20 7.15 -3.65
N PRO A 59 -18.51 7.12 -4.01
CA PRO A 59 -19.62 7.06 -3.06
C PRO A 59 -19.84 5.71 -2.37
N HIS A 60 -18.99 4.71 -2.57
CA HIS A 60 -19.17 3.34 -2.06
C HIS A 60 -17.94 2.79 -1.34
N CYS A 61 -17.15 3.64 -0.69
CA CYS A 61 -16.08 3.14 0.18
C CYS A 61 -16.66 2.71 1.54
N PRO A 62 -16.23 1.55 2.07
CA PRO A 62 -16.57 1.16 3.45
C PRO A 62 -16.04 2.23 4.42
N PRO A 63 -16.65 2.35 5.64
CA PRO A 63 -16.15 3.26 6.64
C PRO A 63 -14.73 2.84 7.06
N TYR A 64 -13.76 3.72 6.83
CA TYR A 64 -12.39 3.55 7.27
C TYR A 64 -12.16 4.29 8.58
N SER A 65 -11.48 3.63 9.51
CA SER A 65 -11.15 4.18 10.84
C SER A 65 -9.65 4.25 11.07
N PHE A 66 -8.86 3.54 10.27
CA PHE A 66 -7.42 3.45 10.43
C PHE A 66 -6.68 3.58 9.11
N ILE A 67 -5.48 4.12 9.18
CA ILE A 67 -4.46 4.04 8.12
C ILE A 67 -3.26 3.30 8.70
N THR A 68 -2.79 2.25 8.00
CA THR A 68 -1.56 1.57 8.39
C THR A 68 -0.50 1.72 7.31
N VAL A 69 0.63 2.28 7.73
CA VAL A 69 1.81 2.44 6.88
C VAL A 69 2.73 1.24 7.00
N HIS A 70 3.20 0.77 5.86
CA HIS A 70 4.11 -0.35 5.68
C HIS A 70 5.33 0.04 4.87
N CYS A 71 6.32 -0.85 4.82
CA CYS A 71 7.39 -0.86 3.82
C CYS A 71 7.40 -2.19 3.08
N SER A 72 7.94 -2.18 1.85
CA SER A 72 8.09 -3.41 1.06
C SER A 72 9.22 -4.31 1.57
N ALA A 73 10.10 -3.78 2.43
CA ALA A 73 11.33 -4.43 2.88
C ALA A 73 12.22 -4.85 1.70
N THR A 74 12.42 -3.92 0.77
CA THR A 74 13.29 -4.07 -0.40
C THR A 74 14.44 -3.09 -0.33
N PRO A 75 15.64 -3.44 -0.83
CA PRO A 75 16.77 -2.52 -0.88
C PRO A 75 16.52 -1.38 -1.90
N PRO A 76 17.20 -0.22 -1.75
CA PRO A 76 16.94 0.98 -2.54
C PRO A 76 17.28 0.85 -4.02
N GLU A 77 18.18 -0.07 -4.38
CA GLU A 77 18.58 -0.35 -5.77
C GLU A 77 17.52 -1.14 -6.54
N GLN A 78 16.60 -1.78 -5.83
CA GLN A 78 15.55 -2.56 -6.46
C GLN A 78 14.39 -1.66 -6.91
N ASP A 79 14.19 -1.57 -8.22
CA ASP A 79 13.04 -0.88 -8.79
C ASP A 79 11.79 -1.74 -8.63
N VAL A 80 10.92 -1.34 -7.70
CA VAL A 80 9.73 -2.09 -7.29
C VAL A 80 8.49 -1.22 -7.46
N HIS A 81 7.48 -1.81 -8.09
CA HIS A 81 6.19 -1.21 -8.34
C HIS A 81 5.05 -2.08 -7.76
N VAL A 82 3.84 -1.53 -7.72
CA VAL A 82 2.65 -2.26 -7.26
C VAL A 82 2.46 -3.60 -7.97
N ALA A 83 2.83 -3.66 -9.27
CA ALA A 83 2.74 -4.89 -10.07
C ALA A 83 3.65 -6.01 -9.53
N ASP A 84 4.84 -5.67 -9.04
CA ASP A 84 5.78 -6.62 -8.45
C ASP A 84 5.26 -7.16 -7.12
N ILE A 85 4.81 -6.25 -6.24
CA ILE A 85 4.23 -6.62 -4.95
C ILE A 85 2.99 -7.50 -5.17
N ARG A 86 2.14 -7.15 -6.16
CA ARG A 86 0.97 -7.97 -6.55
C ARG A 86 1.39 -9.38 -6.97
N ARG A 87 2.43 -9.49 -7.79
CA ARG A 87 2.99 -10.77 -8.22
C ARG A 87 3.51 -11.60 -7.04
N TRP A 88 4.21 -10.97 -6.08
CA TRP A 88 4.71 -11.66 -4.88
C TRP A 88 3.58 -12.12 -3.98
N HIS A 89 2.55 -11.29 -3.78
CA HIS A 89 1.39 -11.65 -2.98
C HIS A 89 0.58 -12.80 -3.61
N LYS A 90 0.39 -12.76 -4.94
CA LYS A 90 -0.26 -13.87 -5.67
C LYS A 90 0.53 -15.18 -5.58
N LYS A 91 1.87 -15.13 -5.63
CA LYS A 91 2.72 -16.32 -5.40
C LYS A 91 2.55 -16.92 -4.00
N ARG A 92 2.13 -16.13 -3.01
CA ARG A 92 1.78 -16.60 -1.65
C ARG A 92 0.33 -17.09 -1.53
N GLY A 93 -0.41 -17.20 -2.61
CA GLY A 93 -1.80 -17.64 -2.62
C GLY A 93 -2.83 -16.53 -2.34
N TRP A 94 -2.43 -15.26 -2.29
CA TRP A 94 -3.37 -14.15 -2.08
C TRP A 94 -4.08 -13.81 -3.40
N ARG A 95 -5.33 -13.30 -3.30
CA ARG A 95 -6.11 -12.92 -4.49
C ARG A 95 -5.50 -11.75 -5.23
N ASP A 96 -4.93 -10.78 -4.51
CA ASP A 96 -4.37 -9.53 -5.05
C ASP A 96 -3.31 -8.96 -4.09
N VAL A 97 -2.71 -7.81 -4.48
CA VAL A 97 -1.88 -7.00 -3.57
C VAL A 97 -2.64 -6.72 -2.27
N GLY A 98 -1.97 -6.76 -1.13
CA GLY A 98 -2.59 -6.55 0.17
C GLY A 98 -2.88 -5.09 0.51
N TYR A 99 -2.17 -4.15 -0.12
CA TYR A 99 -2.21 -2.72 0.15
C TYR A 99 -3.19 -1.99 -0.77
N HIS A 100 -3.75 -0.87 -0.32
CA HIS A 100 -4.59 0.01 -1.13
C HIS A 100 -3.75 0.98 -1.96
N PHE A 101 -2.61 1.43 -1.41
CA PHE A 101 -1.68 2.32 -2.08
C PHE A 101 -0.26 1.81 -1.93
N VAL A 102 0.56 2.03 -2.96
CA VAL A 102 2.00 1.78 -2.96
C VAL A 102 2.69 3.06 -3.40
N ILE A 103 3.71 3.50 -2.66
CA ILE A 103 4.50 4.69 -2.97
C ILE A 103 5.86 4.24 -3.46
N SER A 104 6.12 4.40 -4.76
CA SER A 104 7.37 4.06 -5.41
C SER A 104 8.50 5.04 -5.06
N ARG A 105 9.75 4.70 -5.38
CA ARG A 105 10.95 5.45 -4.96
C ARG A 105 10.97 6.92 -5.44
N ASN A 106 10.36 7.21 -6.59
CA ASN A 106 10.23 8.57 -7.13
C ASN A 106 9.10 9.40 -6.47
N GLY A 107 8.30 8.77 -5.60
CA GLY A 107 7.17 9.40 -4.91
C GLY A 107 5.82 9.22 -5.61
N ASP A 108 5.75 8.48 -6.71
CA ASP A 108 4.48 8.17 -7.35
C ASP A 108 3.60 7.30 -6.45
N VAL A 109 2.31 7.64 -6.37
CA VAL A 109 1.31 6.88 -5.62
C VAL A 109 0.59 5.96 -6.60
N GLU A 110 0.87 4.67 -6.49
CA GLU A 110 0.28 3.63 -7.31
C GLU A 110 -0.91 2.98 -6.62
N LEU A 111 -1.95 2.68 -7.39
CA LEU A 111 -3.17 2.04 -6.88
C LEU A 111 -2.97 0.54 -6.74
N GLY A 112 -3.21 0.05 -5.56
CA GLY A 112 -3.19 -1.38 -5.24
C GLY A 112 -4.58 -2.00 -5.29
N ARG A 113 -5.08 -2.46 -4.14
CA ARG A 113 -6.43 -2.96 -3.96
C ARG A 113 -7.42 -1.80 -3.92
N PRO A 114 -8.57 -1.88 -4.61
CA PRO A 114 -9.59 -0.83 -4.55
C PRO A 114 -10.06 -0.56 -3.13
N LEU A 115 -10.36 0.71 -2.82
CA LEU A 115 -10.91 1.09 -1.50
C LEU A 115 -12.28 0.46 -1.21
N SER A 116 -13.01 -0.03 -2.21
CA SER A 116 -14.24 -0.81 -2.01
C SER A 116 -13.99 -2.20 -1.42
N GLN A 117 -12.74 -2.65 -1.31
CA GLN A 117 -12.36 -3.98 -0.83
C GLN A 117 -11.47 -3.89 0.40
N THR A 118 -11.71 -4.74 1.37
CA THR A 118 -10.84 -4.89 2.55
C THR A 118 -9.43 -5.32 2.13
N GLY A 119 -8.41 -4.67 2.67
CA GLY A 119 -7.01 -5.00 2.45
C GLY A 119 -6.60 -6.36 3.05
N ALA A 120 -5.34 -6.73 2.84
CA ALA A 120 -4.72 -7.89 3.47
C ALA A 120 -3.28 -7.50 3.87
N HIS A 121 -3.14 -6.66 4.88
CA HIS A 121 -1.85 -6.08 5.27
C HIS A 121 -1.59 -6.09 6.78
N VAL A 122 -2.64 -6.24 7.62
CA VAL A 122 -2.50 -6.41 9.08
C VAL A 122 -3.42 -7.54 9.52
N LYS A 123 -2.85 -8.69 9.91
CA LYS A 123 -3.64 -9.85 10.36
C LYS A 123 -4.55 -9.46 11.53
N GLY A 124 -5.85 -9.73 11.40
CA GLY A 124 -6.86 -9.40 12.41
C GLY A 124 -7.37 -7.96 12.39
N HIS A 125 -6.73 -7.03 11.66
CA HIS A 125 -7.05 -5.59 11.67
C HIS A 125 -7.21 -4.99 10.26
N ASN A 126 -7.59 -5.79 9.26
CA ASN A 126 -7.74 -5.30 7.89
C ASN A 126 -9.07 -4.55 7.65
N LYS A 127 -10.15 -4.91 8.36
CA LYS A 127 -11.45 -4.28 8.17
C LYS A 127 -11.41 -2.83 8.65
N GLY A 128 -11.88 -1.91 7.82
CA GLY A 128 -11.86 -0.48 8.12
C GLY A 128 -10.44 0.13 8.21
N ASN A 129 -9.44 -0.50 7.59
CA ASN A 129 -8.04 -0.10 7.67
C ASN A 129 -7.42 0.03 6.28
N ILE A 130 -6.96 1.23 5.95
CA ILE A 130 -6.31 1.53 4.68
C ILE A 130 -4.82 1.19 4.79
N GLY A 131 -4.34 0.28 3.93
CA GLY A 131 -2.92 -0.05 3.87
C GLY A 131 -2.18 0.79 2.84
N VAL A 132 -1.12 1.47 3.29
CA VAL A 132 -0.18 2.23 2.45
C VAL A 132 1.19 1.60 2.56
N CYS A 133 1.82 1.24 1.45
CA CYS A 133 3.15 0.63 1.43
C CYS A 133 4.15 1.57 0.75
N MET A 134 5.25 1.89 1.43
CA MET A 134 6.39 2.59 0.83
C MET A 134 7.40 1.57 0.30
N VAL A 135 7.85 1.75 -0.94
CA VAL A 135 8.90 0.90 -1.52
C VAL A 135 10.25 1.23 -0.88
N GLY A 136 10.93 0.23 -0.34
CA GLY A 136 12.18 0.38 0.40
C GLY A 136 12.07 -0.20 1.82
N GLY A 137 12.88 0.35 2.74
CA GLY A 137 12.82 0.03 4.16
C GLY A 137 13.83 -1.02 4.63
N CYS A 138 14.76 -1.45 3.76
CA CYS A 138 15.94 -2.21 4.16
C CYS A 138 17.16 -1.82 3.31
N ASN A 139 18.36 -2.12 3.82
CA ASN A 139 19.61 -2.02 3.06
C ASN A 139 19.83 -3.26 2.17
N SER A 140 20.97 -3.29 1.48
CA SER A 140 21.35 -4.39 0.59
C SER A 140 21.57 -5.73 1.33
N GLU A 141 21.80 -5.67 2.65
CA GLU A 141 21.92 -6.85 3.55
C GLU A 141 20.56 -7.26 4.14
N LEU A 142 19.46 -6.66 3.66
CA LEU A 142 18.09 -6.86 4.15
C LEU A 142 17.87 -6.50 5.62
N GLN A 143 18.73 -5.65 6.19
CA GLN A 143 18.51 -5.10 7.52
C GLN A 143 17.57 -3.89 7.44
N PRO A 144 16.67 -3.70 8.42
CA PRO A 144 15.78 -2.55 8.46
C PRO A 144 16.53 -1.23 8.41
N GLU A 145 16.19 -0.38 7.44
CA GLU A 145 16.82 0.92 7.26
C GLU A 145 15.82 1.95 6.74
N ASP A 146 15.85 3.15 7.35
CA ASP A 146 15.05 4.28 6.87
C ASP A 146 15.76 4.98 5.70
N ASN A 147 15.66 4.39 4.51
CA ASN A 147 16.26 4.86 3.26
C ASN A 147 15.26 5.50 2.31
N PHE A 148 14.09 5.93 2.80
CA PHE A 148 13.06 6.55 1.96
C PHE A 148 13.48 7.93 1.44
N THR A 149 13.14 8.18 0.18
CA THR A 149 13.43 9.46 -0.48
C THR A 149 12.56 10.59 0.08
N LEU A 150 13.01 11.85 -0.14
CA LEU A 150 12.19 13.02 0.20
C LEU A 150 10.87 13.04 -0.60
N ALA A 151 10.89 12.57 -1.86
CA ALA A 151 9.70 12.46 -2.70
C ALA A 151 8.68 11.49 -2.09
N GLN A 152 9.13 10.30 -1.64
CA GLN A 152 8.27 9.34 -0.96
C GLN A 152 7.67 9.89 0.33
N ARG A 153 8.47 10.59 1.14
CA ARG A 153 7.98 11.20 2.40
C ARG A 153 6.90 12.25 2.13
N LYS A 154 7.12 13.15 1.14
CA LYS A 154 6.13 14.14 0.72
C LYS A 154 4.85 13.46 0.22
N ALA A 155 4.97 12.43 -0.61
CA ALA A 155 3.83 11.67 -1.11
C ALA A 155 3.07 10.96 0.01
N LEU A 156 3.77 10.35 0.98
CA LEU A 156 3.16 9.69 2.14
C LEU A 156 2.34 10.68 2.97
N PHE A 157 2.95 11.79 3.38
CA PHE A 157 2.25 12.78 4.22
C PHE A 157 1.06 13.42 3.50
N GLY A 158 1.21 13.73 2.20
CA GLY A 158 0.12 14.26 1.40
C GLY A 158 -1.03 13.26 1.23
N LEU A 159 -0.71 11.98 0.96
CA LEU A 159 -1.71 10.92 0.86
C LEU A 159 -2.44 10.70 2.20
N VAL A 160 -1.69 10.61 3.30
CA VAL A 160 -2.25 10.41 4.64
C VAL A 160 -3.18 11.56 5.00
N ALA A 161 -2.77 12.82 4.81
CA ALA A 161 -3.61 13.99 5.08
C ALA A 161 -4.93 13.96 4.26
N ALA A 162 -4.86 13.64 2.96
CA ALA A 162 -6.04 13.51 2.11
C ALA A 162 -6.99 12.39 2.56
N LEU A 163 -6.44 11.24 3.00
CA LEU A 163 -7.23 10.13 3.53
C LEU A 163 -7.86 10.46 4.88
N GLN A 164 -7.14 11.16 5.76
CA GLN A 164 -7.66 11.64 7.04
C GLN A 164 -8.83 12.60 6.85
N GLU A 165 -8.68 13.57 5.95
CA GLU A 165 -9.76 14.50 5.59
C GLU A 165 -10.98 13.78 5.02
N GLN A 166 -10.77 12.88 4.05
CA GLN A 166 -11.84 12.17 3.37
C GLN A 166 -12.64 11.24 4.29
N PHE A 167 -11.97 10.54 5.21
CA PHE A 167 -12.58 9.50 6.05
C PHE A 167 -12.70 9.91 7.53
N LEU A 168 -12.35 11.17 7.87
CA LEU A 168 -12.36 11.69 9.23
C LEU A 168 -11.52 10.82 10.19
N ILE A 169 -10.36 10.37 9.73
CA ILE A 169 -9.43 9.54 10.51
C ILE A 169 -8.53 10.47 11.32
N SER A 170 -8.51 10.30 12.64
CA SER A 170 -7.67 11.08 13.53
C SER A 170 -6.19 10.64 13.50
N ASP A 171 -5.29 11.51 13.97
CA ASP A 171 -3.84 11.27 13.94
C ASP A 171 -3.43 10.01 14.70
N GLU A 172 -4.07 9.72 15.85
CA GLU A 172 -3.80 8.52 16.63
C GLU A 172 -4.16 7.22 15.89
N ASN A 173 -4.99 7.29 14.86
CA ASN A 173 -5.40 6.17 14.03
C ASN A 173 -4.52 5.99 12.78
N VAL A 174 -3.52 6.84 12.58
CA VAL A 174 -2.44 6.62 11.63
C VAL A 174 -1.33 5.85 12.33
N LYS A 175 -1.15 4.59 11.95
CA LYS A 175 -0.28 3.62 12.61
C LYS A 175 0.77 3.03 11.68
N GLY A 176 1.90 2.66 12.23
CA GLY A 176 2.82 1.73 11.58
C GLY A 176 2.38 0.29 11.76
N HIS A 177 2.83 -0.61 10.92
CA HIS A 177 2.53 -2.04 11.09
C HIS A 177 2.96 -2.55 12.47
N LYS A 178 4.12 -2.12 12.99
CA LYS A 178 4.63 -2.47 14.32
C LYS A 178 3.70 -2.07 15.46
N ASP A 179 2.88 -1.03 15.29
CA ASP A 179 2.00 -0.49 16.34
C ASP A 179 0.76 -1.37 16.59
N TRP A 180 0.59 -2.43 15.80
CA TRP A 180 -0.42 -3.47 15.97
C TRP A 180 0.03 -4.67 16.81
N GLY A 181 1.12 -4.51 17.57
CA GLY A 181 1.64 -5.58 18.46
C GLY A 181 2.38 -6.70 17.72
N VAL A 182 2.78 -6.47 16.46
CA VAL A 182 3.58 -7.43 15.70
C VAL A 182 5.07 -7.19 15.89
N ASN A 183 5.86 -8.25 16.02
CA ASN A 183 7.31 -8.15 16.15
C ASN A 183 7.97 -7.92 14.78
N LYS A 184 7.80 -6.70 14.24
CA LYS A 184 8.35 -6.28 12.93
C LYS A 184 8.83 -4.84 13.02
N ALA A 185 9.90 -4.50 12.30
CA ALA A 185 10.41 -3.13 12.21
C ALA A 185 9.56 -2.23 11.27
N CYS A 186 8.59 -2.78 10.56
CA CYS A 186 7.77 -2.12 9.53
C CYS A 186 6.71 -1.17 10.14
N PRO A 187 6.59 0.05 9.65
CA PRO A 187 7.53 0.73 8.78
C PRO A 187 8.74 1.21 9.60
N VAL A 188 9.88 1.36 8.95
CA VAL A 188 11.07 1.97 9.61
C VAL A 188 11.00 3.50 9.60
N VAL A 189 10.09 4.10 8.83
CA VAL A 189 9.86 5.54 8.78
C VAL A 189 9.13 6.04 10.04
N ARG A 190 9.49 7.22 10.53
CA ARG A 190 8.74 7.93 11.57
C ARG A 190 7.47 8.54 10.96
N LEU A 191 6.33 8.31 11.60
CA LEU A 191 5.02 8.79 11.15
C LEU A 191 4.59 10.09 11.85
N ARG A 192 5.30 10.49 12.91
CA ARG A 192 5.03 11.72 13.68
C ARG A 192 6.33 12.47 13.91
N ALA A 193 6.24 13.80 13.93
CA ALA A 193 7.28 14.64 14.52
C ALA A 193 7.21 14.49 16.05
N ASP A 194 8.36 14.38 16.68
CA ASP A 194 8.49 14.44 18.14
C ASP A 194 8.24 15.86 18.61
#